data_5924ab24af2e863c09d1b42cbd7e42aa
#
_entry.id   5924ab24af2e863c09d1b42cbd7e42aa
#
_cell.length_a   1.000
_cell.length_b   1.000
_cell.length_c   1.000
_cell.angle_alpha   90.00
_cell.angle_beta   90.00
_cell.angle_gamma   90.00
#
_symmetry.space_group_name_H-M   'P 1'
#
loop_
_entity.id
_entity.type
_entity.pdbx_description
1 polymer ?
#
loop_
_entity_poly.entity_id
_entity_poly.type
_entity_poly.pdbx_seq_one_letter_code
_entity_poly.pdbx_strand_id
1 'polypeptide(L)'
;FFFSSRRRHTRYGTVTGVQTCALPILQREGKRGCSLAPEAQTRQQHASPDLWLVFAPVKKARLDFIAQKASEMGCSRIWPVRTDYCQVSRVNGDRMLANAIEAAEQTERLDIAEIMPFSALFDALSACDDDRKIIFCDEASAGDPDANAIACLADAGHISRAAVVIGPEGGFSPAERSRIDGLQNSLKLSLGPRILRADTAAIAALTCYQSVCGDWT
;
A
#
# COMPACT_ATOMS: atom_id res chain seq x y z
N PHE A 1 -3.06 10.95 16.72
CA PHE A 1 -2.40 10.54 17.97
C PHE A 1 -2.51 9.04 18.10
N PHE A 2 -1.37 8.33 18.07
CA PHE A 2 -1.34 6.91 18.33
C PHE A 2 -1.00 6.68 19.79
N PHE A 3 -1.90 6.03 20.51
CA PHE A 3 -1.63 5.53 21.84
C PHE A 3 -1.53 4.02 21.76
N SER A 4 -0.35 3.47 21.98
CA SER A 4 -0.18 2.05 22.20
C SER A 4 -0.85 1.67 23.52
N SER A 5 -2.10 1.29 23.47
CA SER A 5 -2.83 0.70 24.60
C SER A 5 -3.03 -0.79 24.33
N ARG A 6 -2.37 -1.64 25.06
CA ARG A 6 -2.56 -3.10 25.06
C ARG A 6 -3.94 -3.57 25.53
N ARG A 7 -4.97 -2.71 25.64
CA ARG A 7 -6.29 -3.09 26.09
C ARG A 7 -7.42 -2.36 25.38
N ARG A 8 -8.19 -3.14 24.59
CA ARG A 8 -9.61 -2.99 24.20
C ARG A 8 -10.08 -1.65 23.63
N HIS A 9 -10.43 -1.72 22.35
CA HIS A 9 -11.45 -0.92 21.63
C HIS A 9 -12.05 0.27 22.38
N THR A 10 -11.42 1.41 22.24
CA THR A 10 -12.09 2.69 22.43
C THR A 10 -12.11 3.40 21.08
N ARG A 11 -13.31 3.67 20.55
CA ARG A 11 -13.48 4.50 19.35
C ARG A 11 -12.90 5.87 19.66
N TYR A 12 -11.79 6.22 19.06
CA TYR A 12 -11.26 7.57 19.09
C TYR A 12 -11.89 8.38 17.96
N GLY A 13 -12.32 9.59 18.27
CA GLY A 13 -12.80 10.54 17.28
C GLY A 13 -11.69 10.87 16.27
N THR A 14 -12.09 11.10 15.04
CA THR A 14 -11.20 11.47 13.92
C THR A 14 -10.43 12.73 14.27
N VAL A 15 -9.12 12.64 14.43
CA VAL A 15 -8.25 13.79 14.50
C VAL A 15 -7.77 14.08 13.08
N THR A 16 -8.39 15.06 12.43
CA THR A 16 -7.88 15.62 11.19
C THR A 16 -6.73 16.56 11.51
N GLY A 17 -5.52 16.21 11.12
CA GLY A 17 -4.35 17.06 11.31
C GLY A 17 -3.05 16.28 11.38
N VAL A 18 -1.93 16.97 11.39
CA VAL A 18 -0.57 16.40 11.44
C VAL A 18 -0.47 15.37 12.57
N GLN A 19 -0.22 14.13 12.20
CA GLN A 19 -0.03 13.06 13.17
C GLN A 19 1.37 13.16 13.75
N THR A 20 1.45 13.48 15.02
CA THR A 20 2.72 13.56 15.76
C THR A 20 2.66 12.64 16.96
N CYS A 21 3.72 11.89 17.23
CA CYS A 21 3.88 11.26 18.55
C CYS A 21 4.02 12.35 19.59
N ALA A 22 3.19 12.30 20.63
CA ALA A 22 3.22 13.27 21.70
C ALA A 22 2.95 12.58 23.05
N LEU A 23 3.49 13.15 24.10
CA LEU A 23 3.11 12.83 25.47
C LEU A 23 1.87 13.67 25.83
N PRO A 24 0.71 13.06 26.07
CA PRO A 24 -0.49 13.80 26.44
C PRO A 24 -0.73 13.79 27.93
N ILE A 25 -1.30 14.85 28.44
CA ILE A 25 -1.99 14.86 29.72
C ILE A 25 -3.44 14.45 29.50
N LEU A 26 -3.88 13.42 30.23
CA LEU A 26 -5.27 13.02 30.28
C LEU A 26 -6.02 13.89 31.28
N GLN A 27 -7.00 14.66 30.81
CA GLN A 27 -7.92 15.43 31.63
C GLN A 27 -9.31 14.76 31.61
N ARG A 28 -9.87 14.51 32.76
CA ARG A 28 -11.19 13.91 32.92
C ARG A 28 -12.27 14.97 32.78
N GLU A 29 -13.18 14.79 31.84
CA GLU A 29 -14.34 15.69 31.62
C GLU A 29 -15.61 14.97 32.07
N GLY A 30 -16.01 15.22 33.30
CA GLY A 30 -17.22 14.61 33.88
C GLY A 30 -17.11 13.10 34.09
N LYS A 31 -18.27 12.41 34.04
CA LYS A 31 -18.33 10.95 34.30
C LYS A 31 -18.00 10.05 33.11
N ARG A 32 -18.04 10.56 31.87
CA ARG A 32 -17.97 9.76 30.64
C ARG A 32 -17.03 10.33 29.56
N GLY A 33 -16.45 11.52 29.78
CA GLY A 33 -15.58 12.19 28.82
C GLY A 33 -14.16 12.30 29.37
N CYS A 34 -13.20 12.31 28.44
CA CYS A 34 -11.83 12.72 28.71
C CYS A 34 -11.30 13.51 27.51
N SER A 35 -10.45 14.48 27.77
CA SER A 35 -9.65 15.16 26.79
C SER A 35 -8.18 14.83 26.96
N LEU A 36 -7.44 14.88 25.85
CA LEU A 36 -6.01 14.66 25.83
C LEU A 36 -5.35 15.94 25.31
N ALA A 37 -4.52 16.54 26.13
CA ALA A 37 -3.72 17.70 25.74
C ALA A 37 -2.28 17.25 25.47
N PRO A 38 -1.76 17.40 24.24
CA PRO A 38 -0.36 17.05 23.94
C PRO A 38 0.56 18.07 24.64
N GLU A 39 1.55 17.59 25.39
CA GLU A 39 2.55 18.42 26.06
C GLU A 39 3.80 18.63 25.22
N ALA A 40 4.29 17.55 24.59
CA ALA A 40 5.52 17.57 23.85
C ALA A 40 5.46 16.61 22.67
N GLN A 41 6.07 17.01 21.56
CA GLN A 41 6.31 16.12 20.43
C GLN A 41 7.48 15.19 20.78
N THR A 42 7.25 13.86 20.75
CA THR A 42 8.27 12.86 21.08
C THR A 42 9.00 12.32 19.86
N ARG A 43 8.40 12.42 18.67
CA ARG A 43 8.98 11.97 17.40
C ARG A 43 8.52 12.89 16.28
N GLN A 44 9.44 13.27 15.40
CA GLN A 44 9.10 14.00 14.19
C GLN A 44 8.42 13.06 13.20
N GLN A 45 7.47 13.58 12.45
CA GLN A 45 6.86 12.86 11.35
C GLN A 45 7.84 12.85 10.17
N HIS A 46 8.10 11.65 9.63
CA HIS A 46 8.77 11.46 8.36
C HIS A 46 7.72 11.07 7.32
N ALA A 47 7.86 11.60 6.12
CA ALA A 47 7.01 11.17 5.01
C ALA A 47 7.39 9.73 4.64
N SER A 48 6.39 8.88 4.43
CA SER A 48 6.60 7.56 3.85
C SER A 48 7.13 7.68 2.41
N PRO A 49 7.82 6.66 1.89
CA PRO A 49 8.18 6.61 0.48
C PRO A 49 6.98 6.86 -0.43
N ASP A 50 7.19 7.51 -1.57
CA ASP A 50 6.12 7.70 -2.55
C ASP A 50 5.87 6.39 -3.33
N LEU A 51 5.40 5.40 -2.58
CA LEU A 51 5.12 4.04 -3.02
C LEU A 51 3.61 3.79 -3.05
N TRP A 52 3.09 3.47 -4.23
CA TRP A 52 1.69 3.12 -4.42
C TRP A 52 1.54 1.61 -4.60
N LEU A 53 0.49 1.06 -4.03
CA LEU A 53 0.01 -0.28 -4.39
C LEU A 53 -1.25 -0.13 -5.25
N VAL A 54 -1.14 -0.48 -6.52
CA VAL A 54 -2.25 -0.55 -7.50
C VAL A 54 -2.59 -2.01 -7.69
N PHE A 55 -3.76 -2.46 -7.28
CA PHE A 55 -4.05 -3.89 -7.28
C PHE A 55 -5.49 -4.21 -7.62
N ALA A 56 -5.70 -5.36 -8.28
CA ALA A 56 -7.03 -5.87 -8.50
C ALA A 56 -7.57 -6.49 -7.19
N PRO A 57 -8.73 -6.01 -6.67
CA PRO A 57 -9.25 -6.48 -5.40
C PRO A 57 -9.68 -7.95 -5.48
N VAL A 58 -9.44 -8.65 -4.39
CA VAL A 58 -9.78 -10.04 -4.14
C VAL A 58 -10.90 -10.16 -3.11
N LYS A 59 -11.34 -11.38 -2.78
CA LYS A 59 -12.44 -11.60 -1.82
C LYS A 59 -12.13 -11.00 -0.44
N LYS A 60 -13.19 -10.55 0.26
CA LYS A 60 -13.17 -9.69 1.46
C LYS A 60 -12.01 -9.87 2.44
N ALA A 61 -11.80 -11.07 2.96
CA ALA A 61 -10.77 -11.30 4.00
C ALA A 61 -9.34 -11.00 3.50
N ARG A 62 -9.05 -11.29 2.23
CA ARG A 62 -7.76 -10.97 1.62
C ARG A 62 -7.62 -9.50 1.27
N LEU A 63 -8.74 -8.83 0.90
CA LEU A 63 -8.73 -7.39 0.67
C LEU A 63 -8.35 -6.63 1.94
N ASP A 64 -8.94 -7.00 3.08
CA ASP A 64 -8.60 -6.43 4.38
C ASP A 64 -7.11 -6.64 4.71
N PHE A 65 -6.63 -7.86 4.48
CA PHE A 65 -5.22 -8.22 4.69
C PHE A 65 -4.26 -7.41 3.79
N ILE A 66 -4.59 -7.25 2.50
CA ILE A 66 -3.79 -6.42 1.59
C ILE A 66 -3.72 -4.97 2.07
N ALA A 67 -4.86 -4.38 2.49
CA ALA A 67 -4.90 -3.01 2.99
C ALA A 67 -4.03 -2.83 4.25
N GLN A 68 -4.09 -3.77 5.19
CA GLN A 68 -3.23 -3.79 6.38
C GLN A 68 -1.76 -3.89 6.00
N LYS A 69 -1.40 -4.90 5.19
CA LYS A 69 0.00 -5.15 4.84
C LYS A 69 0.62 -4.07 3.95
N ALA A 70 -0.13 -3.50 3.02
CA ALA A 70 0.33 -2.35 2.25
C ALA A 70 0.62 -1.13 3.15
N SER A 71 -0.21 -0.90 4.16
CA SER A 71 0.05 0.12 5.17
C SER A 71 1.31 -0.18 5.98
N GLU A 72 1.46 -1.40 6.52
CA GLU A 72 2.64 -1.83 7.28
C GLU A 72 3.94 -1.74 6.44
N MET A 73 3.84 -2.03 5.13
CA MET A 73 4.97 -2.01 4.19
C MET A 73 5.30 -0.62 3.65
N GLY A 74 4.70 0.44 4.21
CA GLY A 74 5.08 1.81 3.91
C GLY A 74 4.45 2.41 2.64
N CYS A 75 3.39 1.80 2.07
CA CYS A 75 2.71 2.44 0.94
C CYS A 75 2.10 3.79 1.37
N SER A 76 2.34 4.84 0.56
CA SER A 76 1.69 6.13 0.73
C SER A 76 0.28 6.14 0.15
N ARG A 77 0.00 5.24 -0.83
CA ARG A 77 -1.30 5.15 -1.48
C ARG A 77 -1.65 3.70 -1.80
N ILE A 78 -2.92 3.34 -1.58
CA ILE A 78 -3.50 2.03 -1.86
C ILE A 78 -4.67 2.22 -2.83
N TRP A 79 -4.52 1.71 -4.05
CA TRP A 79 -5.46 1.95 -5.13
C TRP A 79 -6.06 0.64 -5.66
N PRO A 80 -7.27 0.28 -5.24
CA PRO A 80 -7.98 -0.86 -5.82
C PRO A 80 -8.42 -0.52 -7.25
N VAL A 81 -8.13 -1.41 -8.22
CA VAL A 81 -8.45 -1.18 -9.63
C VAL A 81 -9.20 -2.36 -10.25
N ARG A 82 -10.05 -2.05 -11.22
CA ARG A 82 -10.74 -3.05 -12.03
C ARG A 82 -9.89 -3.40 -13.25
N THR A 83 -9.56 -4.67 -13.37
CA THR A 83 -8.94 -5.30 -14.53
C THR A 83 -9.97 -6.17 -15.27
N ASP A 84 -9.63 -6.63 -16.46
CA ASP A 84 -10.53 -7.45 -17.27
C ASP A 84 -10.97 -8.75 -16.56
N TYR A 85 -10.07 -9.36 -15.77
CA TYR A 85 -10.35 -10.60 -15.06
C TYR A 85 -10.70 -10.39 -13.57
N CYS A 86 -10.87 -9.14 -13.15
CA CYS A 86 -11.29 -8.82 -11.80
C CYS A 86 -12.75 -9.24 -11.56
N GLN A 87 -12.98 -10.13 -10.57
CA GLN A 87 -14.31 -10.61 -10.23
C GLN A 87 -15.05 -9.71 -9.21
N VAL A 88 -14.35 -8.73 -8.65
CA VAL A 88 -14.91 -7.81 -7.67
C VAL A 88 -15.49 -6.59 -8.38
N SER A 89 -16.76 -6.33 -8.16
CA SER A 89 -17.46 -5.18 -8.77
C SER A 89 -17.56 -3.95 -7.86
N ARG A 90 -17.28 -4.13 -6.56
CA ARG A 90 -17.41 -3.06 -5.57
C ARG A 90 -16.43 -3.25 -4.42
N VAL A 91 -15.80 -2.16 -4.01
CA VAL A 91 -14.87 -2.08 -2.87
C VAL A 91 -15.45 -1.13 -1.82
N ASN A 92 -15.32 -1.49 -0.55
CA ASN A 92 -15.69 -0.61 0.56
C ASN A 92 -14.43 0.14 1.00
N GLY A 93 -14.27 1.38 0.53
CA GLY A 93 -13.12 2.24 0.84
C GLY A 93 -13.01 2.59 2.33
N ASP A 94 -14.15 2.84 3.00
CA ASP A 94 -14.14 3.15 4.45
C ASP A 94 -13.59 1.98 5.28
N ARG A 95 -13.91 0.75 4.88
CA ARG A 95 -13.37 -0.44 5.54
C ARG A 95 -11.87 -0.61 5.27
N MET A 96 -11.42 -0.34 4.05
CA MET A 96 -9.98 -0.35 3.74
C MET A 96 -9.23 0.72 4.55
N LEU A 97 -9.79 1.91 4.65
CA LEU A 97 -9.22 2.99 5.45
C LEU A 97 -9.14 2.60 6.94
N ALA A 98 -10.20 2.01 7.50
CA ALA A 98 -10.18 1.55 8.88
C ALA A 98 -9.07 0.51 9.13
N ASN A 99 -8.88 -0.44 8.19
CA ASN A 99 -7.80 -1.43 8.27
C ASN A 99 -6.41 -0.78 8.14
N ALA A 100 -6.25 0.22 7.27
CA ALA A 100 -4.99 0.94 7.11
C ALA A 100 -4.64 1.77 8.36
N ILE A 101 -5.62 2.38 9.00
CA ILE A 101 -5.46 3.11 10.26
C ILE A 101 -5.03 2.14 11.37
N GLU A 102 -5.74 1.01 11.54
CA GLU A 102 -5.40 0.00 12.55
C GLU A 102 -3.98 -0.53 12.35
N ALA A 103 -3.59 -0.82 11.11
CA ALA A 103 -2.25 -1.28 10.77
C ALA A 103 -1.18 -0.21 11.09
N ALA A 104 -1.44 1.05 10.75
CA ALA A 104 -0.54 2.16 11.08
C ALA A 104 -0.36 2.33 12.59
N GLU A 105 -1.46 2.19 13.38
CA GLU A 105 -1.41 2.21 14.84
C GLU A 105 -0.56 1.08 15.42
N GLN A 106 -0.70 -0.13 14.89
CA GLN A 106 0.03 -1.32 15.37
C GLN A 106 1.53 -1.25 15.05
N THR A 107 1.90 -0.60 13.96
CA THR A 107 3.29 -0.48 13.51
C THR A 107 3.94 0.86 13.85
N GLU A 108 3.27 1.69 14.65
CA GLU A 108 3.74 3.03 15.05
C GLU A 108 4.04 3.96 13.87
N ARG A 109 3.39 3.74 12.75
CA ARG A 109 3.49 4.60 11.59
C ARG A 109 2.80 5.94 11.87
N LEU A 110 3.41 7.07 11.50
CA LEU A 110 2.90 8.42 11.80
C LEU A 110 2.05 9.03 10.70
N ASP A 111 1.92 8.34 9.57
CA ASP A 111 1.04 8.71 8.45
C ASP A 111 0.10 7.54 8.10
N ILE A 112 -0.95 7.84 7.38
CA ILE A 112 -1.94 6.87 6.94
C ILE A 112 -1.92 6.83 5.41
N ALA A 113 -1.86 5.62 4.85
CA ALA A 113 -1.96 5.44 3.41
C ALA A 113 -3.28 6.01 2.87
N GLU A 114 -3.20 6.76 1.79
CA GLU A 114 -4.39 7.27 1.08
C GLU A 114 -5.10 6.10 0.39
N ILE A 115 -6.39 5.93 0.65
CA ILE A 115 -7.22 4.93 -0.01
C ILE A 115 -7.92 5.57 -1.19
N MET A 116 -7.54 5.14 -2.40
CA MET A 116 -8.13 5.66 -3.63
C MET A 116 -9.49 5.02 -3.93
N PRO A 117 -10.38 5.73 -4.63
CA PRO A 117 -11.61 5.14 -5.13
C PRO A 117 -11.34 3.96 -6.08
N PHE A 118 -12.23 2.95 -6.05
CA PHE A 118 -12.17 1.84 -7.00
C PHE A 118 -12.42 2.37 -8.43
N SER A 119 -11.44 2.27 -9.31
CA SER A 119 -11.47 2.81 -10.68
C SER A 119 -10.99 1.77 -11.70
N ALA A 120 -10.97 2.12 -12.99
CA ALA A 120 -10.33 1.27 -13.99
C ALA A 120 -8.80 1.29 -13.82
N LEU A 121 -8.12 0.18 -14.18
CA LEU A 121 -6.67 0.06 -14.09
C LEU A 121 -5.95 1.24 -14.77
N PHE A 122 -6.37 1.57 -15.96
CA PHE A 122 -5.68 2.61 -16.74
C PHE A 122 -5.98 4.04 -16.29
N ASP A 123 -7.06 4.26 -15.52
CA ASP A 123 -7.26 5.55 -14.85
C ASP A 123 -6.19 5.76 -13.78
N ALA A 124 -5.89 4.70 -13.01
CA ALA A 124 -4.82 4.73 -12.01
C ALA A 124 -3.44 4.88 -12.63
N LEU A 125 -3.14 4.15 -13.71
CA LEU A 125 -1.86 4.25 -14.40
C LEU A 125 -1.67 5.60 -15.11
N SER A 126 -2.74 6.20 -15.63
CA SER A 126 -2.70 7.54 -16.24
C SER A 126 -2.51 8.67 -15.22
N ALA A 127 -2.78 8.40 -13.94
CA ALA A 127 -2.49 9.33 -12.85
C ALA A 127 -1.03 9.21 -12.33
N CYS A 128 -0.26 8.25 -12.85
CA CYS A 128 1.17 8.18 -12.58
C CYS A 128 1.89 9.25 -13.40
N ASP A 129 2.71 10.05 -12.74
CA ASP A 129 3.62 10.99 -13.42
C ASP A 129 4.69 10.21 -14.19
N ASP A 130 5.31 10.82 -15.19
CA ASP A 130 6.30 10.19 -16.07
C ASP A 130 7.52 9.66 -15.31
N ASP A 131 7.86 10.26 -14.17
CA ASP A 131 8.98 9.88 -13.30
C ASP A 131 8.62 8.76 -12.31
N ARG A 132 7.34 8.38 -12.18
CA ARG A 132 6.90 7.27 -11.36
C ARG A 132 7.11 5.94 -12.06
N LYS A 133 7.97 5.09 -11.52
CA LYS A 133 8.19 3.75 -12.07
C LYS A 133 6.98 2.85 -11.83
N ILE A 134 6.43 2.27 -12.88
CA ILE A 134 5.36 1.28 -12.83
C ILE A 134 5.99 -0.10 -12.72
N ILE A 135 5.97 -0.67 -11.52
CA ILE A 135 6.51 -2.00 -11.22
C ILE A 135 5.42 -3.02 -11.49
N PHE A 136 5.51 -3.65 -12.66
CA PHE A 136 4.50 -4.58 -13.16
C PHE A 136 4.84 -6.02 -12.78
N CYS A 137 4.12 -6.58 -11.82
CA CYS A 137 4.26 -7.98 -11.40
C CYS A 137 3.27 -8.86 -12.17
N ASP A 138 3.73 -9.43 -13.28
CA ASP A 138 2.93 -10.30 -14.15
C ASP A 138 3.21 -11.77 -13.85
N GLU A 139 2.15 -12.55 -13.57
CA GLU A 139 2.27 -14.00 -13.35
C GLU A 139 2.77 -14.75 -14.58
N ALA A 140 2.59 -14.19 -15.80
CA ALA A 140 3.13 -14.77 -17.02
C ALA A 140 4.67 -14.74 -17.06
N SER A 141 5.30 -13.90 -16.24
CA SER A 141 6.76 -13.85 -16.07
C SER A 141 7.28 -14.78 -14.96
N ALA A 142 6.44 -15.65 -14.42
CA ALA A 142 6.87 -16.58 -13.37
C ALA A 142 8.02 -17.48 -13.85
N GLY A 143 9.15 -17.43 -13.14
CA GLY A 143 10.35 -18.20 -13.48
C GLY A 143 11.20 -17.62 -14.61
N ASP A 144 10.87 -16.45 -15.13
CA ASP A 144 11.71 -15.72 -16.08
C ASP A 144 12.96 -15.17 -15.36
N PRO A 145 14.17 -15.64 -15.67
CA PRO A 145 15.40 -15.19 -15.01
C PRO A 145 15.74 -13.73 -15.35
N ASP A 146 15.36 -13.27 -16.55
CA ASP A 146 15.64 -11.92 -17.02
C ASP A 146 14.71 -10.88 -16.35
N ALA A 147 13.60 -11.33 -15.77
CA ALA A 147 12.67 -10.50 -15.02
C ALA A 147 12.81 -10.63 -13.48
N ASN A 148 13.92 -11.18 -12.97
CA ASN A 148 14.12 -11.36 -11.54
C ASN A 148 13.96 -10.04 -10.77
N ALA A 149 13.04 -10.02 -9.79
CA ALA A 149 12.63 -8.78 -9.12
C ALA A 149 13.79 -8.02 -8.48
N ILE A 150 14.68 -8.72 -7.77
CA ILE A 150 15.81 -8.08 -7.07
C ILE A 150 16.82 -7.53 -8.08
N ALA A 151 17.18 -8.32 -9.10
CA ALA A 151 18.14 -7.89 -10.12
C ALA A 151 17.61 -6.69 -10.91
N CYS A 152 16.36 -6.76 -11.41
CA CYS A 152 15.77 -5.67 -12.18
C CYS A 152 15.61 -4.37 -11.37
N LEU A 153 15.27 -4.47 -10.08
CA LEU A 153 15.19 -3.29 -9.22
C LEU A 153 16.58 -2.70 -8.95
N ALA A 154 17.58 -3.53 -8.72
CA ALA A 154 18.96 -3.07 -8.53
C ALA A 154 19.52 -2.40 -9.79
N ASP A 155 19.27 -2.98 -10.97
CA ASP A 155 19.72 -2.43 -12.26
C ASP A 155 18.99 -1.13 -12.63
N ALA A 156 17.74 -0.96 -12.19
CA ALA A 156 16.97 0.27 -12.40
C ALA A 156 17.52 1.46 -11.57
N GLY A 157 18.36 1.20 -10.59
CA GLY A 157 18.98 2.22 -9.75
C GLY A 157 17.98 2.86 -8.77
N HIS A 158 18.20 4.14 -8.46
CA HIS A 158 17.35 4.84 -7.49
C HIS A 158 15.95 5.10 -8.04
N ILE A 159 14.95 4.50 -7.40
CA ILE A 159 13.52 4.69 -7.72
C ILE A 159 12.87 5.41 -6.53
N SER A 160 12.72 6.73 -6.63
CA SER A 160 12.11 7.55 -5.56
C SER A 160 10.58 7.48 -5.54
N ARG A 161 9.95 7.14 -6.68
CA ARG A 161 8.50 7.10 -6.86
C ARG A 161 8.10 5.84 -7.62
N ALA A 162 7.27 5.02 -7.03
CA ALA A 162 6.85 3.76 -7.63
C ALA A 162 5.35 3.48 -7.48
N ALA A 163 4.82 2.73 -8.44
CA ALA A 163 3.50 2.11 -8.37
C ALA A 163 3.64 0.61 -8.64
N VAL A 164 3.48 -0.20 -7.61
CA VAL A 164 3.48 -1.66 -7.70
C VAL A 164 2.12 -2.12 -8.19
N VAL A 165 2.09 -2.83 -9.33
CA VAL A 165 0.86 -3.26 -10.00
C VAL A 165 0.69 -4.77 -9.86
N ILE A 166 -0.41 -5.18 -9.21
CA ILE A 166 -0.74 -6.59 -8.91
C ILE A 166 -2.08 -6.96 -9.53
N GLY A 167 -2.11 -8.03 -10.32
CA GLY A 167 -3.32 -8.58 -10.93
C GLY A 167 -4.20 -9.39 -9.98
N PRO A 168 -5.41 -9.76 -10.44
CA PRO A 168 -6.27 -10.71 -9.74
C PRO A 168 -5.75 -12.15 -9.93
N GLU A 169 -6.45 -13.13 -9.34
CA GLU A 169 -6.11 -14.56 -9.49
C GLU A 169 -6.11 -15.06 -10.95
N GLY A 170 -6.86 -14.40 -11.84
CA GLY A 170 -6.87 -14.70 -13.28
C GLY A 170 -5.82 -13.94 -14.09
N GLY A 171 -4.98 -13.13 -13.43
CA GLY A 171 -3.95 -12.33 -14.05
C GLY A 171 -4.47 -11.16 -14.88
N PHE A 172 -3.66 -10.70 -15.80
CA PHE A 172 -4.00 -9.62 -16.74
C PHE A 172 -4.39 -10.19 -18.11
N SER A 173 -5.28 -9.52 -18.81
CA SER A 173 -5.58 -9.87 -20.20
C SER A 173 -4.39 -9.56 -21.12
N PRO A 174 -4.30 -10.20 -22.30
CA PRO A 174 -3.24 -9.88 -23.28
C PRO A 174 -3.22 -8.41 -23.67
N ALA A 175 -4.39 -7.77 -23.76
CA ALA A 175 -4.51 -6.35 -24.06
C ALA A 175 -3.97 -5.46 -22.94
N GLU A 176 -4.28 -5.79 -21.68
CA GLU A 176 -3.74 -5.07 -20.51
C GLU A 176 -2.23 -5.21 -20.44
N ARG A 177 -1.69 -6.44 -20.59
CA ARG A 177 -0.24 -6.70 -20.61
C ARG A 177 0.46 -5.87 -21.67
N SER A 178 -0.01 -5.96 -22.91
CA SER A 178 0.59 -5.22 -24.03
C SER A 178 0.58 -3.71 -23.79
N ARG A 179 -0.49 -3.19 -23.19
CA ARG A 179 -0.60 -1.76 -22.89
C ARG A 179 0.31 -1.33 -21.76
N ILE A 180 0.46 -2.15 -20.70
CA ILE A 180 1.37 -1.86 -19.59
C ILE A 180 2.82 -1.96 -20.07
N ASP A 181 3.17 -3.01 -20.81
CA ASP A 181 4.52 -3.21 -21.37
C ASP A 181 4.92 -2.07 -22.33
N GLY A 182 3.95 -1.43 -22.98
CA GLY A 182 4.19 -0.27 -23.86
C GLY A 182 4.44 1.06 -23.13
N LEU A 183 4.30 1.12 -21.80
CA LEU A 183 4.59 2.32 -21.03
C LEU A 183 6.10 2.48 -20.84
N GLN A 184 6.65 3.67 -21.12
CA GLN A 184 8.10 3.93 -21.03
C GLN A 184 8.67 3.79 -19.60
N ASN A 185 7.83 4.03 -18.59
CA ASN A 185 8.17 3.93 -17.19
C ASN A 185 7.82 2.56 -16.57
N SER A 186 7.41 1.57 -17.38
CA SER A 186 7.11 0.22 -16.92
C SER A 186 8.40 -0.57 -16.66
N LEU A 187 8.39 -1.34 -15.58
CA LEU A 187 9.41 -2.31 -15.20
C LEU A 187 8.71 -3.63 -14.85
N LYS A 188 8.84 -4.64 -15.72
CA LYS A 188 8.26 -5.95 -15.49
C LYS A 188 9.11 -6.75 -14.52
N LEU A 189 8.47 -7.36 -13.51
CA LEU A 189 9.12 -8.17 -12.50
C LEU A 189 8.51 -9.56 -12.39
N SER A 190 9.37 -10.56 -12.24
CA SER A 190 9.04 -11.91 -11.82
C SER A 190 9.31 -12.07 -10.32
N LEU A 191 8.29 -12.53 -9.59
CA LEU A 191 8.39 -12.83 -8.15
C LEU A 191 8.81 -14.28 -7.87
N GLY A 192 9.52 -14.88 -8.80
CA GLY A 192 10.06 -16.24 -8.68
C GLY A 192 9.28 -17.27 -9.52
N PRO A 193 9.63 -18.56 -9.37
CA PRO A 193 9.16 -19.62 -10.30
C PRO A 193 7.73 -20.11 -10.03
N ARG A 194 7.06 -19.62 -9.01
CA ARG A 194 5.71 -20.03 -8.64
C ARG A 194 4.72 -18.89 -8.86
N ILE A 195 3.53 -19.24 -9.35
CA ILE A 195 2.41 -18.31 -9.38
C ILE A 195 1.96 -18.07 -7.94
N LEU A 196 2.08 -16.82 -7.49
CA LEU A 196 1.67 -16.40 -6.17
C LEU A 196 0.19 -15.95 -6.19
N ARG A 197 -0.50 -16.09 -5.07
CA ARG A 197 -1.79 -15.44 -4.90
C ARG A 197 -1.60 -13.92 -4.81
N ALA A 198 -2.61 -13.15 -5.21
CA ALA A 198 -2.52 -11.69 -5.27
C ALA A 198 -2.09 -11.03 -3.94
N ASP A 199 -2.59 -11.54 -2.80
CA ASP A 199 -2.18 -11.09 -1.47
C ASP A 199 -0.70 -11.38 -1.17
N THR A 200 -0.22 -12.56 -1.51
CA THR A 200 1.19 -12.96 -1.37
C THR A 200 2.08 -12.17 -2.36
N ALA A 201 1.62 -12.00 -3.61
CA ALA A 201 2.34 -11.26 -4.64
C ALA A 201 2.52 -9.78 -4.23
N ALA A 202 1.47 -9.16 -3.67
CA ALA A 202 1.56 -7.79 -3.17
C ALA A 202 2.64 -7.64 -2.10
N ILE A 203 2.66 -8.52 -1.08
CA ILE A 203 3.67 -8.48 -0.02
C ILE A 203 5.06 -8.74 -0.59
N ALA A 204 5.23 -9.76 -1.43
CA ALA A 204 6.51 -10.09 -2.02
C ALA A 204 7.08 -8.94 -2.85
N ALA A 205 6.26 -8.33 -3.70
CA ALA A 205 6.68 -7.20 -4.53
C ALA A 205 7.05 -5.97 -3.69
N LEU A 206 6.24 -5.64 -2.68
CA LEU A 206 6.53 -4.54 -1.76
C LEU A 206 7.81 -4.81 -0.97
N THR A 207 8.04 -6.06 -0.51
CA THR A 207 9.27 -6.45 0.19
C THR A 207 10.49 -6.27 -0.73
N CYS A 208 10.42 -6.74 -1.98
CA CYS A 208 11.51 -6.56 -2.94
C CYS A 208 11.82 -5.07 -3.16
N TYR A 209 10.78 -4.25 -3.36
CA TYR A 209 10.96 -2.81 -3.55
C TYR A 209 11.59 -2.16 -2.31
N GLN A 210 11.04 -2.39 -1.13
CA GLN A 210 11.55 -1.79 0.12
C GLN A 210 12.99 -2.19 0.43
N SER A 211 13.37 -3.43 0.11
CA SER A 211 14.72 -3.95 0.35
C SER A 211 15.77 -3.44 -0.64
N VAL A 212 15.37 -2.92 -1.81
CA VAL A 212 16.32 -2.50 -2.86
C VAL A 212 16.24 -0.99 -3.13
N CYS A 213 15.05 -0.42 -3.11
CA CYS A 213 14.81 0.97 -3.52
C CYS A 213 14.12 1.81 -2.43
N GLY A 214 13.59 1.18 -1.40
CA GLY A 214 12.75 1.81 -0.39
C GLY A 214 13.52 2.25 0.87
N ASP A 215 12.82 2.31 1.99
CA ASP A 215 13.32 2.81 3.28
C ASP A 215 13.90 1.71 4.20
N TRP A 216 14.06 0.48 3.70
CA TRP A 216 14.73 -0.61 4.43
C TRP A 216 16.23 -0.72 4.12
N THR A 217 16.77 0.18 3.30
CA THR A 217 18.19 0.20 2.88
C THR A 217 18.99 1.23 3.66
#